data_edff77095d0c129942b33e15e0f8b128
#
_entry.id   edff77095d0c129942b33e15e0f8b128
#
_cell.length_a   1.000
_cell.length_b   1.000
_cell.length_c   1.000
_cell.angle_alpha   90.00
_cell.angle_beta   90.00
_cell.angle_gamma   90.00
#
_symmetry.space_group_name_H-M   'P 1'
#
loop_
_entity.id
_entity.type
_entity.pdbx_description
1 polymer ?
#
loop_
_entity_poly.entity_id
_entity_poly.type
_entity_poly.pdbx_seq_one_letter_code
_entity_poly.pdbx_strand_id
1 'polypeptide(L)'
;SPKERAECHFQNGVKMITALSCCADSHSDLGLITFVAIDQINIAKSFGVTDSSMCTQFAKLNLKAGESSMEKFNFMSGFSYIEHGISFLPKESKWNSSSYDLCRSLHEAACLACYVNALPTKANEYISVLLENAQCLEHKLKAYYVMVKNLTSSGDFKQALKKTFDVLIELGETFPTEITPEIIQEELSNTKSLLNNFTKESILSSPKLMDEKKLWAIKFMNNLSGPLSITNYQMGPLIACRMVQLSSKYGYCSESAFGFLGYGQAQISVFEDVDEGYRWGKIALSLLESLGGKGYLPKMRCLFNSYVSLWKEPFHASSNVLLHTHSEAMLVGDVEYASVSAFFYCRQALVCGQNLLLAEKECKAIASKMVQLKQIQMCYGQVNTYIFILKMNGNYGKVNPFPEIFDGKIANEEELLNLALSSGKRINAKGILSNRFQVAFWLGQFEEAAELAEKAKHPPKMSFMEVYHVFCEGLTAFQLARRSSSSSASKWMTIGEEAVTRFRLYEKCSTWNWENNLFLLEAEYHQCKQEEDKAAAKYRASIKSAQEHRFVHEEALALEFYGDFLRTIRSVDESKEKYGNARLCYEKWGAHAIIPRLEEKIGQIQGTE
;
A
#
# COMPACT_ATOMS: atom_id res chain seq x y z
N SER A 1 19.35 47.28 -21.18
CA SER A 1 19.42 46.00 -21.91
C SER A 1 19.11 44.81 -20.96
N PRO A 2 18.81 43.62 -21.46
CA PRO A 2 18.63 42.41 -20.59
C PRO A 2 19.87 42.15 -19.73
N LYS A 3 21.06 42.40 -20.25
CA LYS A 3 22.35 42.22 -19.53
C LYS A 3 22.51 43.24 -18.39
N GLU A 4 22.18 44.50 -18.59
CA GLU A 4 22.21 45.53 -17.53
C GLU A 4 21.23 45.21 -16.39
N ARG A 5 20.04 44.67 -16.70
CA ARG A 5 19.10 44.19 -15.67
C ARG A 5 19.68 42.98 -14.91
N ALA A 6 20.32 42.05 -15.60
CA ALA A 6 20.98 40.90 -14.98
C ALA A 6 22.13 41.31 -14.05
N GLU A 7 22.95 42.32 -14.45
CA GLU A 7 23.97 42.92 -13.60
C GLU A 7 23.38 43.58 -12.35
N CYS A 8 22.23 44.26 -12.48
CA CYS A 8 21.52 44.85 -11.36
C CYS A 8 20.99 43.75 -10.40
N HIS A 9 20.42 42.65 -10.90
CA HIS A 9 20.01 41.50 -10.10
C HIS A 9 21.18 40.89 -9.33
N PHE A 10 22.33 40.72 -10.00
CA PHE A 10 23.55 40.20 -9.38
C PHE A 10 24.01 41.07 -8.22
N GLN A 11 24.16 42.38 -8.46
CA GLN A 11 24.62 43.35 -7.44
C GLN A 11 23.64 43.40 -6.24
N ASN A 12 22.36 43.36 -6.51
CA ASN A 12 21.34 43.34 -5.44
C ASN A 12 21.41 42.04 -4.62
N GLY A 13 21.55 40.88 -5.27
CA GLY A 13 21.69 39.59 -4.59
C GLY A 13 22.94 39.54 -3.71
N VAL A 14 24.11 40.01 -4.22
CA VAL A 14 25.36 40.07 -3.46
C VAL A 14 25.23 41.01 -2.25
N LYS A 15 24.66 42.21 -2.43
CA LYS A 15 24.42 43.15 -1.33
C LYS A 15 23.53 42.56 -0.25
N MET A 16 22.44 41.85 -0.60
CA MET A 16 21.56 41.18 0.34
C MET A 16 22.31 40.10 1.13
N ILE A 17 23.10 39.25 0.46
CA ILE A 17 23.90 38.20 1.14
C ILE A 17 24.93 38.82 2.09
N THR A 18 25.61 39.89 1.68
CA THR A 18 26.56 40.57 2.52
C THR A 18 25.91 41.19 3.75
N ALA A 19 24.74 41.83 3.56
CA ALA A 19 23.96 42.40 4.68
C ALA A 19 23.48 41.30 5.66
N LEU A 20 23.02 40.14 5.17
CA LEU A 20 22.62 39.00 5.99
C LEU A 20 23.77 38.41 6.81
N SER A 21 24.98 38.43 6.25
CA SER A 21 26.17 37.96 6.98
C SER A 21 26.52 38.85 8.19
N CYS A 22 26.02 40.08 8.22
CA CYS A 22 26.23 41.03 9.31
C CYS A 22 25.11 41.04 10.36
N CYS A 23 23.96 40.36 10.09
CA CYS A 23 22.78 40.39 10.96
C CYS A 23 22.54 39.00 11.60
N ALA A 24 23.18 38.71 12.72
CA ALA A 24 23.17 37.34 13.31
C ALA A 24 21.94 36.98 14.16
N ASP A 25 20.97 37.87 14.44
CA ASP A 25 20.06 37.72 15.59
C ASP A 25 18.55 37.67 15.36
N SER A 26 18.02 37.52 14.13
CA SER A 26 16.56 37.40 13.92
C SER A 26 16.17 36.25 12.98
N HIS A 27 15.40 35.25 13.48
CA HIS A 27 15.29 33.95 12.84
C HIS A 27 14.22 33.76 11.72
N SER A 28 13.20 34.62 11.59
CA SER A 28 12.11 34.35 10.62
C SER A 28 12.23 35.12 9.30
N ASP A 29 12.63 36.38 9.34
CA ASP A 29 12.69 37.22 8.14
C ASP A 29 13.99 37.00 7.32
N LEU A 30 15.06 36.53 7.99
CA LEU A 30 16.35 36.18 7.38
C LEU A 30 16.20 35.06 6.33
N GLY A 31 15.31 34.09 6.55
CA GLY A 31 15.06 33.00 5.61
C GLY A 31 14.54 33.50 4.27
N LEU A 32 13.53 34.37 4.28
CA LEU A 32 12.90 34.90 3.05
C LEU A 32 13.89 35.78 2.26
N ILE A 33 14.62 36.66 2.93
CA ILE A 33 15.62 37.54 2.30
C ILE A 33 16.73 36.71 1.67
N THR A 34 17.13 35.59 2.31
CA THR A 34 18.14 34.67 1.75
C THR A 34 17.66 34.03 0.46
N PHE A 35 16.41 33.56 0.38
CA PHE A 35 15.85 33.01 -0.85
C PHE A 35 15.78 34.07 -1.96
N VAL A 36 15.30 35.29 -1.68
CA VAL A 36 15.25 36.39 -2.66
C VAL A 36 16.66 36.73 -3.19
N ALA A 37 17.66 36.77 -2.31
CA ALA A 37 19.04 37.04 -2.71
C ALA A 37 19.59 35.94 -3.64
N ILE A 38 19.33 34.67 -3.32
CA ILE A 38 19.75 33.54 -4.15
C ILE A 38 19.06 33.58 -5.52
N ASP A 39 17.75 33.88 -5.56
CA ASP A 39 16.99 33.99 -6.81
C ASP A 39 17.57 35.10 -7.71
N GLN A 40 17.92 36.27 -7.16
CA GLN A 40 18.55 37.35 -7.91
C GLN A 40 19.87 36.90 -8.55
N ILE A 41 20.69 36.15 -7.82
CA ILE A 41 21.96 35.62 -8.31
C ILE A 41 21.75 34.55 -9.38
N ASN A 42 20.77 33.66 -9.20
CA ASN A 42 20.44 32.60 -10.16
C ASN A 42 19.90 33.20 -11.47
N ILE A 43 19.07 34.24 -11.40
CA ILE A 43 18.57 34.99 -12.55
C ILE A 43 19.76 35.63 -13.29
N ALA A 44 20.66 36.34 -12.59
CA ALA A 44 21.81 36.98 -13.19
C ALA A 44 22.69 35.98 -13.93
N LYS A 45 22.91 34.80 -13.35
CA LYS A 45 23.69 33.72 -13.97
C LYS A 45 23.04 33.19 -15.25
N SER A 46 21.72 33.09 -15.33
CA SER A 46 21.04 32.65 -16.56
C SER A 46 21.28 33.60 -17.75
N PHE A 47 21.65 34.84 -17.47
CA PHE A 47 22.09 35.84 -18.46
C PHE A 47 23.60 35.96 -18.60
N GLY A 48 24.38 35.02 -18.03
CA GLY A 48 25.84 34.98 -18.13
C GLY A 48 26.60 35.93 -17.17
N VAL A 49 25.92 36.55 -16.21
CA VAL A 49 26.53 37.41 -15.19
C VAL A 49 26.86 36.55 -13.96
N THR A 50 28.15 36.41 -13.65
CA THR A 50 28.65 35.68 -12.49
C THR A 50 30.03 36.18 -12.05
N ASP A 51 30.38 35.92 -10.79
CA ASP A 51 31.71 36.16 -10.23
C ASP A 51 32.35 34.80 -9.91
N SER A 52 33.43 34.50 -10.60
CA SER A 52 34.17 33.25 -10.47
C SER A 52 34.72 33.03 -9.05
N SER A 53 35.07 34.10 -8.32
CA SER A 53 35.61 34.03 -6.96
C SER A 53 34.54 33.61 -5.94
N MET A 54 33.27 33.88 -6.24
CA MET A 54 32.13 33.58 -5.37
C MET A 54 31.36 32.29 -5.77
N CYS A 55 31.73 31.64 -6.86
CA CYS A 55 31.00 30.47 -7.38
C CYS A 55 30.79 29.35 -6.32
N THR A 56 31.81 29.02 -5.56
CA THR A 56 31.72 28.01 -4.50
C THR A 56 30.74 28.41 -3.38
N GLN A 57 30.73 29.70 -3.03
CA GLN A 57 29.78 30.21 -2.03
C GLN A 57 28.33 30.15 -2.54
N PHE A 58 28.09 30.54 -3.78
CA PHE A 58 26.78 30.47 -4.42
C PHE A 58 26.30 29.03 -4.56
N ALA A 59 27.19 28.07 -4.87
CA ALA A 59 26.87 26.65 -4.89
C ALA A 59 26.40 26.14 -3.50
N LYS A 60 27.11 26.52 -2.41
CA LYS A 60 26.74 26.20 -1.03
C LYS A 60 25.39 26.80 -0.63
N LEU A 61 25.12 28.05 -0.98
CA LEU A 61 23.84 28.71 -0.67
C LEU A 61 22.69 28.05 -1.42
N ASN A 62 22.86 27.70 -2.68
CA ASN A 62 21.87 26.98 -3.47
C ASN A 62 21.60 25.57 -2.91
N LEU A 63 22.62 24.83 -2.46
CA LEU A 63 22.45 23.55 -1.78
C LEU A 63 21.57 23.73 -0.54
N LYS A 64 21.91 24.67 0.33
CA LYS A 64 21.16 24.94 1.57
C LYS A 64 19.71 25.38 1.29
N ALA A 65 19.50 26.24 0.30
CA ALA A 65 18.15 26.65 -0.12
C ALA A 65 17.36 25.49 -0.70
N GLY A 66 18.01 24.64 -1.50
CA GLY A 66 17.42 23.43 -2.07
C GLY A 66 16.99 22.45 -0.99
N GLU A 67 17.89 22.13 -0.05
CA GLU A 67 17.58 21.22 1.08
C GLU A 67 16.44 21.78 1.94
N SER A 68 16.46 23.06 2.31
CA SER A 68 15.38 23.71 3.08
C SER A 68 14.04 23.71 2.34
N SER A 69 14.05 23.87 1.01
CA SER A 69 12.83 23.79 0.18
C SER A 69 12.30 22.36 0.14
N MET A 70 13.17 21.36 0.01
CA MET A 70 12.81 19.93 0.05
C MET A 70 12.20 19.53 1.40
N GLU A 71 12.76 20.00 2.53
CA GLU A 71 12.25 19.77 3.88
C GLU A 71 10.84 20.35 4.09
N LYS A 72 10.53 21.46 3.39
CA LYS A 72 9.20 22.10 3.39
C LYS A 72 8.27 21.54 2.31
N PHE A 73 8.62 20.43 1.68
CA PHE A 73 7.88 19.78 0.60
C PHE A 73 7.69 20.63 -0.66
N ASN A 74 8.52 21.67 -0.85
CA ASN A 74 8.54 22.46 -2.08
C ASN A 74 9.58 21.88 -3.07
N PHE A 75 9.23 20.72 -3.63
CA PHE A 75 10.16 19.86 -4.37
C PHE A 75 10.67 20.47 -5.67
N MET A 76 9.81 21.16 -6.44
CA MET A 76 10.22 21.80 -7.69
C MET A 76 11.22 22.93 -7.45
N SER A 77 10.94 23.81 -6.48
CA SER A 77 11.89 24.88 -6.11
C SER A 77 13.19 24.31 -5.55
N GLY A 78 13.08 23.27 -4.71
CA GLY A 78 14.25 22.57 -4.17
C GLY A 78 15.16 22.04 -5.27
N PHE A 79 14.57 21.37 -6.28
CA PHE A 79 15.33 20.88 -7.45
C PHE A 79 15.97 22.02 -8.25
N SER A 80 15.24 23.11 -8.50
CA SER A 80 15.77 24.28 -9.22
C SER A 80 17.00 24.89 -8.52
N TYR A 81 16.94 25.09 -7.19
CA TYR A 81 18.10 25.56 -6.44
C TYR A 81 19.29 24.61 -6.54
N ILE A 82 19.06 23.30 -6.41
CA ILE A 82 20.13 22.29 -6.50
C ILE A 82 20.78 22.30 -7.89
N GLU A 83 20.00 22.35 -8.98
CA GLU A 83 20.53 22.46 -10.36
C GLU A 83 21.37 23.76 -10.54
N HIS A 84 20.92 24.89 -10.03
CA HIS A 84 21.70 26.11 -10.03
C HIS A 84 23.01 25.94 -9.24
N GLY A 85 22.96 25.30 -8.06
CA GLY A 85 24.13 24.99 -7.26
C GLY A 85 25.19 24.20 -8.05
N ILE A 86 24.75 23.11 -8.72
CA ILE A 86 25.63 22.31 -9.60
C ILE A 86 26.21 23.14 -10.74
N SER A 87 25.42 24.06 -11.30
CA SER A 87 25.87 24.92 -12.40
C SER A 87 26.93 25.95 -12.01
N PHE A 88 27.05 26.31 -10.71
CA PHE A 88 28.11 27.19 -10.21
C PHE A 88 29.44 26.46 -9.99
N LEU A 89 29.44 25.12 -9.96
CA LEU A 89 30.71 24.39 -9.81
C LEU A 89 31.56 24.48 -11.06
N PRO A 90 32.90 24.72 -10.92
CA PRO A 90 33.81 24.80 -12.05
C PRO A 90 33.86 23.48 -12.82
N LYS A 91 33.75 23.53 -14.16
CA LYS A 91 33.67 22.31 -14.99
C LYS A 91 34.91 21.41 -14.86
N GLU A 92 36.10 21.99 -14.77
CA GLU A 92 37.38 21.26 -14.80
C GLU A 92 37.83 20.74 -13.42
N SER A 93 37.23 21.22 -12.33
CA SER A 93 37.66 20.90 -10.95
C SER A 93 36.55 20.44 -10.03
N LYS A 94 35.42 20.02 -10.60
CA LYS A 94 34.23 19.62 -9.81
C LYS A 94 34.54 18.58 -8.74
N TRP A 95 35.33 17.57 -9.09
CA TRP A 95 35.60 16.40 -8.26
C TRP A 95 37.01 16.38 -7.64
N ASN A 96 37.71 17.51 -7.62
CA ASN A 96 38.99 17.60 -6.94
C ASN A 96 38.81 17.73 -5.40
N SER A 97 39.86 17.51 -4.64
CA SER A 97 39.82 17.46 -3.18
C SER A 97 39.19 18.69 -2.51
N SER A 98 39.31 19.89 -3.11
CA SER A 98 38.78 21.12 -2.51
C SER A 98 37.28 21.33 -2.68
N SER A 99 36.67 20.74 -3.69
CA SER A 99 35.23 20.88 -4.02
C SER A 99 34.45 19.55 -3.94
N TYR A 100 35.14 18.43 -3.67
CA TYR A 100 34.57 17.08 -3.68
C TYR A 100 33.30 16.95 -2.83
N ASP A 101 33.36 17.34 -1.56
CA ASP A 101 32.22 17.18 -0.65
C ASP A 101 31.01 18.01 -1.06
N LEU A 102 31.24 19.24 -1.53
CA LEU A 102 30.17 20.10 -2.03
C LEU A 102 29.53 19.51 -3.30
N CYS A 103 30.38 19.06 -4.22
CA CYS A 103 29.95 18.47 -5.48
C CYS A 103 29.13 17.19 -5.21
N ARG A 104 29.64 16.31 -4.33
CA ARG A 104 28.96 15.10 -3.88
C ARG A 104 27.59 15.44 -3.25
N SER A 105 27.54 16.35 -2.29
CA SER A 105 26.30 16.73 -1.61
C SER A 105 25.25 17.30 -2.56
N LEU A 106 25.65 18.13 -3.53
CA LEU A 106 24.76 18.66 -4.56
C LEU A 106 24.20 17.55 -5.47
N HIS A 107 25.02 16.59 -5.89
CA HIS A 107 24.58 15.48 -6.73
C HIS A 107 23.70 14.49 -5.95
N GLU A 108 24.02 14.23 -4.68
CA GLU A 108 23.17 13.44 -3.77
C GLU A 108 21.78 14.08 -3.62
N ALA A 109 21.73 15.39 -3.38
CA ALA A 109 20.49 16.15 -3.28
C ALA A 109 19.71 16.15 -4.62
N ALA A 110 20.43 16.28 -5.76
CA ALA A 110 19.83 16.23 -7.09
C ALA A 110 19.19 14.86 -7.39
N CYS A 111 19.84 13.75 -7.02
CA CYS A 111 19.28 12.41 -7.17
C CYS A 111 17.91 12.31 -6.45
N LEU A 112 17.85 12.73 -5.19
CA LEU A 112 16.62 12.68 -4.40
C LEU A 112 15.54 13.63 -4.95
N ALA A 113 15.94 14.88 -5.29
CA ALA A 113 15.03 15.86 -5.84
C ALA A 113 14.42 15.42 -7.18
N CYS A 114 15.21 14.78 -8.05
CA CYS A 114 14.70 14.18 -9.28
C CYS A 114 13.70 13.06 -9.03
N TYR A 115 13.96 12.19 -8.05
CA TYR A 115 13.04 11.11 -7.69
C TYR A 115 11.66 11.64 -7.26
N VAL A 116 11.63 12.56 -6.31
CA VAL A 116 10.35 13.10 -5.79
C VAL A 116 9.59 13.96 -6.82
N ASN A 117 10.29 14.53 -7.80
CA ASN A 117 9.68 15.25 -8.93
C ASN A 117 9.33 14.34 -10.12
N ALA A 118 9.43 13.01 -9.98
CA ALA A 118 9.16 12.03 -11.04
C ALA A 118 9.99 12.26 -12.34
N LEU A 119 11.27 12.57 -12.19
CA LEU A 119 12.24 12.81 -13.28
C LEU A 119 13.27 11.65 -13.35
N PRO A 120 12.89 10.40 -13.65
CA PRO A 120 13.77 9.23 -13.53
C PRO A 120 14.99 9.29 -14.45
N THR A 121 14.87 9.85 -15.64
CA THR A 121 16.00 9.98 -16.60
C THR A 121 17.09 10.88 -16.02
N LYS A 122 16.74 12.07 -15.55
CA LYS A 122 17.69 12.99 -14.89
C LYS A 122 18.26 12.39 -13.61
N ALA A 123 17.45 11.68 -12.82
CA ALA A 123 17.94 10.97 -11.64
C ALA A 123 19.06 9.98 -12.00
N ASN A 124 18.87 9.18 -13.06
CA ASN A 124 19.89 8.22 -13.51
C ASN A 124 21.17 8.90 -14.00
N GLU A 125 21.09 10.07 -14.65
CA GLU A 125 22.27 10.87 -15.02
C GLU A 125 23.06 11.29 -13.78
N TYR A 126 22.40 11.87 -12.75
CA TYR A 126 23.09 12.25 -11.52
C TYR A 126 23.63 11.06 -10.73
N ILE A 127 22.90 9.94 -10.71
CA ILE A 127 23.36 8.68 -10.09
C ILE A 127 24.63 8.19 -10.77
N SER A 128 24.69 8.15 -12.11
CA SER A 128 25.87 7.70 -12.84
C SER A 128 27.09 8.57 -12.51
N VAL A 129 26.93 9.90 -12.59
CA VAL A 129 28.01 10.85 -12.25
C VAL A 129 28.49 10.64 -10.81
N LEU A 130 27.58 10.42 -9.86
CA LEU A 130 27.95 10.21 -8.46
C LEU A 130 28.72 8.90 -8.28
N LEU A 131 28.26 7.79 -8.89
CA LEU A 131 28.89 6.48 -8.77
C LEU A 131 30.28 6.42 -9.42
N GLU A 132 30.48 7.14 -10.54
CA GLU A 132 31.78 7.25 -11.24
C GLU A 132 32.84 7.97 -10.40
N ASN A 133 32.43 8.94 -9.56
CA ASN A 133 33.32 9.78 -8.81
C ASN A 133 33.40 9.46 -7.30
N ALA A 134 32.56 8.54 -6.80
CA ALA A 134 32.51 8.19 -5.37
C ALA A 134 33.78 7.44 -4.94
N GLN A 135 34.43 7.90 -3.86
CA GLN A 135 35.71 7.40 -3.35
C GLN A 135 35.56 6.19 -2.43
N CYS A 136 34.41 5.99 -1.80
CA CYS A 136 34.12 4.89 -0.88
C CYS A 136 32.66 4.44 -0.97
N LEU A 137 32.29 3.37 -0.26
CA LEU A 137 30.92 2.85 -0.24
C LEU A 137 29.94 3.89 0.28
N GLU A 138 30.29 4.56 1.38
CA GLU A 138 29.43 5.53 2.07
C GLU A 138 28.98 6.65 1.11
N HIS A 139 29.86 7.08 0.20
CA HIS A 139 29.56 8.10 -0.81
C HIS A 139 28.63 7.60 -1.93
N LYS A 140 28.44 6.28 -2.08
CA LYS A 140 27.54 5.66 -3.08
C LYS A 140 26.14 5.41 -2.53
N LEU A 141 25.97 5.36 -1.20
CA LEU A 141 24.76 4.83 -0.57
C LEU A 141 23.49 5.62 -0.95
N LYS A 142 23.55 6.95 -1.01
CA LYS A 142 22.41 7.77 -1.44
C LYS A 142 22.06 7.54 -2.92
N ALA A 143 23.05 7.39 -3.79
CA ALA A 143 22.82 7.06 -5.20
C ALA A 143 22.16 5.70 -5.35
N TYR A 144 22.69 4.67 -4.68
CA TYR A 144 22.07 3.34 -4.67
C TYR A 144 20.65 3.35 -4.10
N TYR A 145 20.40 4.12 -3.04
CA TYR A 145 19.08 4.26 -2.45
C TYR A 145 18.06 4.82 -3.45
N VAL A 146 18.41 5.89 -4.16
CA VAL A 146 17.53 6.46 -5.19
C VAL A 146 17.40 5.54 -6.40
N MET A 147 18.47 4.86 -6.81
CA MET A 147 18.42 3.84 -7.88
C MET A 147 17.42 2.75 -7.55
N VAL A 148 17.46 2.19 -6.34
CA VAL A 148 16.50 1.16 -5.88
C VAL A 148 15.07 1.69 -5.92
N LYS A 149 14.83 2.93 -5.46
CA LYS A 149 13.50 3.55 -5.52
C LYS A 149 13.01 3.73 -6.97
N ASN A 150 13.86 4.16 -7.89
CA ASN A 150 13.51 4.28 -9.32
C ASN A 150 13.16 2.91 -9.93
N LEU A 151 13.96 1.87 -9.64
CA LEU A 151 13.69 0.50 -10.10
C LEU A 151 12.37 -0.04 -9.53
N THR A 152 12.07 0.23 -8.27
CA THR A 152 10.80 -0.15 -7.64
C THR A 152 9.61 0.56 -8.31
N SER A 153 9.71 1.87 -8.54
CA SER A 153 8.65 2.65 -9.17
C SER A 153 8.39 2.24 -10.63
N SER A 154 9.42 1.84 -11.36
CA SER A 154 9.28 1.30 -12.72
C SER A 154 8.80 -0.16 -12.76
N GLY A 155 8.73 -0.83 -11.62
CA GLY A 155 8.31 -2.24 -11.50
C GLY A 155 9.41 -3.25 -11.82
N ASP A 156 10.68 -2.83 -11.92
CA ASP A 156 11.80 -3.77 -12.03
C ASP A 156 12.24 -4.24 -10.64
N PHE A 157 11.35 -4.99 -10.00
CA PHE A 157 11.57 -5.51 -8.64
C PHE A 157 12.77 -6.45 -8.56
N LYS A 158 13.06 -7.19 -9.63
CA LYS A 158 14.20 -8.13 -9.66
C LYS A 158 15.52 -7.38 -9.51
N GLN A 159 15.71 -6.33 -10.27
CA GLN A 159 16.90 -5.48 -10.20
C GLN A 159 16.96 -4.71 -8.88
N ALA A 160 15.81 -4.18 -8.41
CA ALA A 160 15.71 -3.48 -7.13
C ALA A 160 16.15 -4.38 -5.96
N LEU A 161 15.64 -5.62 -5.90
CA LEU A 161 16.02 -6.60 -4.87
C LEU A 161 17.49 -6.98 -4.95
N LYS A 162 17.97 -7.34 -6.16
CA LYS A 162 19.37 -7.68 -6.35
C LYS A 162 20.28 -6.59 -5.84
N LYS A 163 20.06 -5.34 -6.29
CA LYS A 163 20.90 -4.21 -5.88
C LYS A 163 20.83 -3.95 -4.38
N THR A 164 19.64 -4.07 -3.79
CA THR A 164 19.49 -3.87 -2.33
C THR A 164 20.27 -4.93 -1.54
N PHE A 165 20.17 -6.21 -1.91
CA PHE A 165 20.92 -7.26 -1.21
C PHE A 165 22.42 -7.15 -1.43
N ASP A 166 22.89 -6.77 -2.62
CA ASP A 166 24.30 -6.51 -2.87
C ASP A 166 24.84 -5.44 -1.90
N VAL A 167 24.10 -4.32 -1.73
CA VAL A 167 24.48 -3.25 -0.80
C VAL A 167 24.39 -3.70 0.66
N LEU A 168 23.37 -4.48 1.03
CA LEU A 168 23.25 -5.02 2.40
C LEU A 168 24.43 -5.93 2.77
N ILE A 169 24.91 -6.76 1.85
CA ILE A 169 26.10 -7.59 2.05
C ILE A 169 27.32 -6.71 2.31
N GLU A 170 27.53 -5.65 1.53
CA GLU A 170 28.62 -4.68 1.73
C GLU A 170 28.51 -3.95 3.08
N LEU A 171 27.28 -3.76 3.60
CA LEU A 171 27.01 -3.17 4.93
C LEU A 171 27.11 -4.19 6.07
N GLY A 172 27.41 -5.46 5.77
CA GLY A 172 27.59 -6.55 6.73
C GLY A 172 26.29 -7.23 7.17
N GLU A 173 25.23 -7.12 6.36
CA GLU A 173 23.94 -7.77 6.62
C GLU A 173 23.66 -8.83 5.55
N THR A 174 23.58 -10.08 5.96
CA THR A 174 23.30 -11.24 5.11
C THR A 174 22.00 -11.91 5.49
N PHE A 175 21.35 -12.52 4.51
CA PHE A 175 20.09 -13.23 4.65
C PHE A 175 20.21 -14.63 4.04
N PRO A 176 19.43 -15.62 4.54
CA PRO A 176 19.43 -16.96 3.95
C PRO A 176 18.92 -16.92 2.50
N THR A 177 19.52 -17.73 1.66
CA THR A 177 19.14 -17.88 0.24
C THR A 177 17.88 -18.74 0.08
N GLU A 178 17.67 -19.70 0.97
CA GLU A 178 16.47 -20.50 1.05
C GLU A 178 15.69 -20.13 2.30
N ILE A 179 14.38 -19.90 2.14
CA ILE A 179 13.50 -19.48 3.22
C ILE A 179 12.50 -20.58 3.48
N THR A 180 12.58 -21.19 4.66
CA THR A 180 11.64 -22.20 5.12
C THR A 180 10.79 -21.67 6.27
N PRO A 181 9.62 -22.27 6.53
CA PRO A 181 8.79 -21.90 7.69
C PRO A 181 9.56 -22.01 9.02
N GLU A 182 10.45 -22.97 9.16
CA GLU A 182 11.26 -23.21 10.36
C GLU A 182 12.23 -22.05 10.61
N ILE A 183 12.92 -21.58 9.56
CA ILE A 183 13.83 -20.42 9.65
C ILE A 183 13.04 -19.17 10.08
N ILE A 184 11.84 -18.96 9.52
CA ILE A 184 10.99 -17.81 9.89
C ILE A 184 10.58 -17.91 11.37
N GLN A 185 10.14 -19.08 11.82
CA GLN A 185 9.70 -19.29 13.22
C GLN A 185 10.85 -19.13 14.20
N GLU A 186 12.04 -19.65 13.87
CA GLU A 186 13.24 -19.50 14.68
C GLU A 186 13.63 -18.02 14.83
N GLU A 187 13.68 -17.26 13.74
CA GLU A 187 14.07 -15.86 13.75
C GLU A 187 13.06 -14.97 14.51
N LEU A 188 11.76 -15.27 14.36
CA LEU A 188 10.71 -14.60 15.14
C LEU A 188 10.82 -14.93 16.63
N SER A 189 11.13 -16.18 17.00
CA SER A 189 11.30 -16.61 18.39
C SER A 189 12.53 -15.96 19.03
N ASN A 190 13.66 -15.89 18.31
CA ASN A 190 14.87 -15.20 18.73
C ASN A 190 14.60 -13.70 18.97
N THR A 191 13.88 -13.05 18.06
CA THR A 191 13.50 -11.64 18.19
C THR A 191 12.54 -11.43 19.36
N LYS A 192 11.58 -12.33 19.59
CA LYS A 192 10.69 -12.30 20.75
C LYS A 192 11.47 -12.37 22.06
N SER A 193 12.44 -13.28 22.14
CA SER A 193 13.31 -13.45 23.32
C SER A 193 14.13 -12.18 23.62
N LEU A 194 14.65 -11.52 22.57
CA LEU A 194 15.31 -10.23 22.69
C LEU A 194 14.36 -9.16 23.24
N LEU A 195 13.14 -9.07 22.69
CA LEU A 195 12.16 -8.04 23.02
C LEU A 195 11.53 -8.20 24.41
N ASN A 196 11.59 -9.37 25.03
CA ASN A 196 11.12 -9.60 26.40
C ASN A 196 11.82 -8.69 27.43
N ASN A 197 13.00 -8.16 27.09
CA ASN A 197 13.76 -7.25 27.96
C ASN A 197 13.38 -5.77 27.75
N PHE A 198 12.44 -5.45 26.85
CA PHE A 198 12.07 -4.08 26.50
C PHE A 198 10.60 -3.79 26.85
N THR A 199 10.38 -2.67 27.52
CA THR A 199 9.03 -2.09 27.66
C THR A 199 8.78 -1.04 26.57
N LYS A 200 7.53 -0.63 26.38
CA LYS A 200 7.20 0.47 25.47
C LYS A 200 7.99 1.73 25.82
N GLU A 201 8.06 2.07 27.10
CA GLU A 201 8.75 3.26 27.61
C GLU A 201 10.25 3.19 27.31
N SER A 202 10.88 2.02 27.52
CA SER A 202 12.30 1.84 27.21
C SER A 202 12.60 2.00 25.71
N ILE A 203 11.71 1.53 24.83
CA ILE A 203 11.86 1.70 23.38
C ILE A 203 11.74 3.19 23.01
N LEU A 204 10.74 3.90 23.55
CA LEU A 204 10.50 5.31 23.21
C LEU A 204 11.57 6.27 23.77
N SER A 205 12.26 5.87 24.83
CA SER A 205 13.35 6.66 25.46
C SER A 205 14.75 6.25 25.00
N SER A 206 14.86 5.28 24.11
CA SER A 206 16.14 4.75 23.66
C SER A 206 16.94 5.76 22.82
N PRO A 207 18.28 5.65 22.79
CA PRO A 207 19.13 6.57 22.04
C PRO A 207 18.90 6.46 20.54
N LYS A 208 19.18 7.56 19.84
CA LYS A 208 19.18 7.55 18.37
C LYS A 208 20.33 6.70 17.83
N LEU A 209 20.08 6.06 16.70
CA LEU A 209 21.08 5.29 15.97
C LEU A 209 22.16 6.23 15.39
N MET A 210 23.41 6.06 15.81
CA MET A 210 24.55 6.87 15.41
C MET A 210 25.48 6.14 14.42
N ASP A 211 25.44 4.81 14.35
CA ASP A 211 26.22 4.03 13.39
C ASP A 211 25.67 4.21 11.98
N GLU A 212 26.42 4.90 11.12
CA GLU A 212 26.01 5.25 9.77
C GLU A 212 25.80 4.00 8.88
N LYS A 213 26.60 2.96 9.02
CA LYS A 213 26.45 1.72 8.26
C LYS A 213 25.14 1.00 8.63
N LYS A 214 24.84 0.92 9.94
CA LYS A 214 23.59 0.32 10.41
C LYS A 214 22.37 1.15 10.08
N LEU A 215 22.49 2.47 10.11
CA LEU A 215 21.45 3.39 9.63
C LEU A 215 21.10 3.13 8.15
N TRP A 216 22.11 3.04 7.29
CA TRP A 216 21.88 2.73 5.88
C TRP A 216 21.34 1.32 5.67
N ALA A 217 21.81 0.32 6.43
CA ALA A 217 21.26 -1.03 6.37
C ALA A 217 19.75 -1.03 6.67
N ILE A 218 19.31 -0.36 7.74
CA ILE A 218 17.87 -0.24 8.08
C ILE A 218 17.11 0.51 6.99
N LYS A 219 17.65 1.60 6.41
CA LYS A 219 17.03 2.32 5.29
C LYS A 219 16.84 1.45 4.05
N PHE A 220 17.83 0.64 3.68
CA PHE A 220 17.71 -0.29 2.56
C PHE A 220 16.71 -1.39 2.85
N MET A 221 16.71 -1.97 4.05
CA MET A 221 15.70 -2.97 4.46
C MET A 221 14.27 -2.41 4.40
N ASN A 222 14.06 -1.16 4.85
CA ASN A 222 12.74 -0.50 4.77
C ASN A 222 12.24 -0.32 3.31
N ASN A 223 13.14 -0.21 2.32
CA ASN A 223 12.76 -0.15 0.91
C ASN A 223 12.39 -1.52 0.32
N LEU A 224 12.69 -2.62 1.00
CA LEU A 224 12.35 -3.98 0.52
C LEU A 224 10.86 -4.30 0.67
N SER A 225 10.10 -3.59 1.50
CA SER A 225 8.70 -3.91 1.81
C SER A 225 7.81 -3.99 0.55
N GLY A 226 7.89 -3.02 -0.36
CA GLY A 226 7.14 -3.02 -1.62
C GLY A 226 7.56 -4.16 -2.57
N PRO A 227 8.83 -4.24 -3.00
CA PRO A 227 9.31 -5.32 -3.86
C PRO A 227 9.05 -6.73 -3.32
N LEU A 228 9.28 -6.96 -2.02
CA LEU A 228 9.08 -8.27 -1.40
C LEU A 228 7.61 -8.67 -1.33
N SER A 229 6.70 -7.74 -1.07
CA SER A 229 5.26 -8.04 -1.04
C SER A 229 4.75 -8.59 -2.39
N ILE A 230 5.42 -8.25 -3.49
CA ILE A 230 5.05 -8.67 -4.84
C ILE A 230 5.81 -9.92 -5.29
N THR A 231 7.07 -10.09 -4.89
CA THR A 231 7.95 -11.15 -5.42
C THR A 231 8.15 -12.31 -4.46
N ASN A 232 8.45 -12.02 -3.18
CA ASN A 232 8.75 -13.02 -2.15
C ASN A 232 8.37 -12.52 -0.75
N TYR A 233 7.07 -12.50 -0.47
CA TYR A 233 6.53 -12.02 0.81
C TYR A 233 7.03 -12.81 2.03
N GLN A 234 7.48 -14.06 1.85
CA GLN A 234 8.01 -14.91 2.93
C GLN A 234 9.30 -14.36 3.55
N MET A 235 10.03 -13.51 2.83
CA MET A 235 11.22 -12.84 3.35
C MET A 235 10.90 -11.66 4.29
N GLY A 236 9.68 -11.13 4.22
CA GLY A 236 9.26 -9.98 5.03
C GLY A 236 9.51 -10.13 6.54
N PRO A 237 9.11 -11.25 7.18
CA PRO A 237 9.37 -11.50 8.59
C PRO A 237 10.86 -11.45 8.97
N LEU A 238 11.75 -12.01 8.14
CA LEU A 238 13.20 -12.00 8.39
C LEU A 238 13.79 -10.59 8.34
N ILE A 239 13.36 -9.79 7.36
CA ILE A 239 13.77 -8.39 7.25
C ILE A 239 13.28 -7.59 8.46
N ALA A 240 12.01 -7.77 8.86
CA ALA A 240 11.45 -7.09 10.03
C ALA A 240 12.20 -7.45 11.32
N CYS A 241 12.47 -8.74 11.56
CA CYS A 241 13.26 -9.19 12.70
C CYS A 241 14.66 -8.57 12.71
N ARG A 242 15.36 -8.57 11.57
CA ARG A 242 16.70 -7.97 11.47
C ARG A 242 16.66 -6.47 11.75
N MET A 243 15.67 -5.72 11.24
CA MET A 243 15.52 -4.30 11.56
C MET A 243 15.29 -4.06 13.05
N VAL A 244 14.45 -4.88 13.71
CA VAL A 244 14.21 -4.82 15.15
C VAL A 244 15.48 -5.12 15.94
N GLN A 245 16.21 -6.19 15.59
CA GLN A 245 17.46 -6.60 16.26
C GLN A 245 18.54 -5.51 16.17
N LEU A 246 18.74 -4.93 14.97
CA LEU A 246 19.70 -3.85 14.77
C LEU A 246 19.30 -2.60 15.57
N SER A 247 18.02 -2.25 15.55
CA SER A 247 17.50 -1.11 16.30
C SER A 247 17.68 -1.30 17.80
N SER A 248 17.36 -2.47 18.33
CA SER A 248 17.53 -2.80 19.76
C SER A 248 18.99 -2.79 20.22
N LYS A 249 19.93 -3.09 19.31
CA LYS A 249 21.36 -3.15 19.63
C LYS A 249 22.09 -1.83 19.44
N TYR A 250 21.76 -1.06 18.41
CA TYR A 250 22.54 0.14 17.99
C TYR A 250 21.80 1.46 18.19
N GLY A 251 20.52 1.42 18.56
CA GLY A 251 19.67 2.60 18.71
C GLY A 251 18.65 2.74 17.58
N TYR A 252 17.80 3.75 17.66
CA TYR A 252 16.60 3.88 16.84
C TYR A 252 16.70 5.02 15.82
N CYS A 253 16.14 4.81 14.63
CA CYS A 253 15.87 5.81 13.61
C CYS A 253 14.39 5.73 13.17
N SER A 254 13.93 6.67 12.38
CA SER A 254 12.53 6.68 11.91
C SER A 254 12.14 5.40 11.18
N GLU A 255 13.06 4.84 10.41
CA GLU A 255 12.84 3.58 9.68
C GLU A 255 12.78 2.36 10.60
N SER A 256 13.34 2.41 11.82
CA SER A 256 13.20 1.34 12.82
C SER A 256 11.75 1.01 13.13
N ALA A 257 10.88 2.01 13.14
CA ALA A 257 9.45 1.83 13.40
C ALA A 257 8.78 0.86 12.41
N PHE A 258 9.25 0.80 11.15
CA PHE A 258 8.74 -0.16 10.17
C PHE A 258 9.19 -1.60 10.47
N GLY A 259 10.34 -1.79 11.09
CA GLY A 259 10.75 -3.09 11.60
C GLY A 259 9.79 -3.63 12.65
N PHE A 260 9.40 -2.79 13.62
CA PHE A 260 8.41 -3.16 14.65
C PHE A 260 7.00 -3.40 14.06
N LEU A 261 6.56 -2.60 13.09
CA LEU A 261 5.30 -2.85 12.39
C LEU A 261 5.33 -4.17 11.63
N GLY A 262 6.40 -4.44 10.87
CA GLY A 262 6.58 -5.69 10.14
C GLY A 262 6.68 -6.91 11.06
N TYR A 263 7.34 -6.77 12.23
CA TYR A 263 7.36 -7.81 13.25
C TYR A 263 5.96 -8.07 13.82
N GLY A 264 5.17 -7.01 14.10
CA GLY A 264 3.77 -7.16 14.51
C GLY A 264 2.92 -7.86 13.45
N GLN A 265 3.08 -7.51 12.18
CA GLN A 265 2.41 -8.18 11.06
C GLN A 265 2.82 -9.66 10.96
N ALA A 266 4.09 -10.00 11.23
CA ALA A 266 4.56 -11.37 11.24
C ALA A 266 3.97 -12.19 12.42
N GLN A 267 3.74 -11.58 13.60
CA GLN A 267 3.02 -12.24 14.70
C GLN A 267 1.60 -12.64 14.26
N ILE A 268 0.91 -11.76 13.53
CA ILE A 268 -0.43 -12.05 13.00
C ILE A 268 -0.37 -13.15 11.94
N SER A 269 0.50 -13.02 10.94
CA SER A 269 0.49 -13.90 9.75
C SER A 269 1.11 -15.30 9.97
N VAL A 270 2.06 -15.42 10.90
CA VAL A 270 2.78 -16.68 11.17
C VAL A 270 2.21 -17.41 12.39
N PHE A 271 1.94 -16.69 13.48
CA PHE A 271 1.47 -17.26 14.74
C PHE A 271 -0.03 -17.07 14.99
N GLU A 272 -0.73 -16.31 14.12
CA GLU A 272 -2.14 -15.93 14.31
C GLU A 272 -2.38 -15.17 15.63
N ASP A 273 -1.30 -14.56 16.19
CA ASP A 273 -1.33 -13.78 17.43
C ASP A 273 -1.65 -12.30 17.12
N VAL A 274 -2.94 -12.03 17.02
CA VAL A 274 -3.46 -10.70 16.68
C VAL A 274 -3.22 -9.68 17.79
N ASP A 275 -3.31 -10.09 19.05
CA ASP A 275 -3.11 -9.18 20.19
C ASP A 275 -1.69 -8.66 20.24
N GLU A 276 -0.72 -9.55 20.10
CA GLU A 276 0.68 -9.19 20.07
C GLU A 276 1.02 -8.37 18.81
N GLY A 277 0.50 -8.77 17.65
CA GLY A 277 0.69 -8.03 16.41
C GLY A 277 0.15 -6.60 16.46
N TYR A 278 -1.05 -6.42 17.02
CA TYR A 278 -1.65 -5.09 17.21
C TYR A 278 -0.86 -4.25 18.21
N ARG A 279 -0.41 -4.84 19.32
CA ARG A 279 0.45 -4.18 20.32
C ARG A 279 1.71 -3.61 19.68
N TRP A 280 2.43 -4.41 18.89
CA TRP A 280 3.64 -3.95 18.21
C TRP A 280 3.37 -2.90 17.13
N GLY A 281 2.26 -3.01 16.42
CA GLY A 281 1.81 -1.97 15.49
C GLY A 281 1.58 -0.61 16.16
N LYS A 282 0.96 -0.60 17.34
CA LYS A 282 0.76 0.64 18.13
C LYS A 282 2.07 1.19 18.70
N ILE A 283 3.00 0.32 19.10
CA ILE A 283 4.36 0.74 19.51
C ILE A 283 5.10 1.38 18.35
N ALA A 284 5.02 0.78 17.15
CA ALA A 284 5.64 1.31 15.94
C ALA A 284 5.17 2.73 15.60
N LEU A 285 3.85 2.97 15.66
CA LEU A 285 3.27 4.31 15.49
C LEU A 285 3.83 5.31 16.51
N SER A 286 3.80 4.95 17.81
CA SER A 286 4.30 5.80 18.89
C SER A 286 5.81 6.08 18.74
N LEU A 287 6.60 5.08 18.31
CA LEU A 287 8.05 5.22 18.08
C LEU A 287 8.32 6.20 16.94
N LEU A 288 7.60 6.09 15.82
CA LEU A 288 7.79 7.00 14.70
C LEU A 288 7.48 8.46 15.07
N GLU A 289 6.40 8.67 15.85
CA GLU A 289 6.03 9.98 16.35
C GLU A 289 7.09 10.56 17.29
N SER A 290 7.62 9.76 18.25
CA SER A 290 8.67 10.19 19.17
C SER A 290 9.98 10.57 18.48
N LEU A 291 10.29 9.93 17.35
CA LEU A 291 11.48 10.21 16.55
C LEU A 291 11.30 11.39 15.57
N GLY A 292 10.11 12.00 15.54
CA GLY A 292 9.81 13.14 14.67
C GLY A 292 9.73 12.78 13.18
N GLY A 293 9.44 11.52 12.85
CA GLY A 293 9.41 11.00 11.48
C GLY A 293 8.18 11.41 10.67
N LYS A 294 7.83 12.71 10.66
CA LYS A 294 6.59 13.24 10.03
C LYS A 294 6.42 12.82 8.56
N GLY A 295 7.50 12.80 7.78
CA GLY A 295 7.45 12.40 6.38
C GLY A 295 7.10 10.92 6.16
N TYR A 296 7.28 10.07 7.17
CA TYR A 296 6.96 8.64 7.13
C TYR A 296 5.59 8.29 7.71
N LEU A 297 4.90 9.22 8.37
CA LEU A 297 3.60 8.96 8.99
C LEU A 297 2.55 8.44 7.99
N PRO A 298 2.42 8.98 6.76
CA PRO A 298 1.47 8.44 5.80
C PRO A 298 1.76 6.97 5.45
N LYS A 299 3.02 6.63 5.17
CA LYS A 299 3.44 5.23 4.92
C LYS A 299 3.08 4.33 6.11
N MET A 300 3.39 4.76 7.34
CA MET A 300 3.12 4.00 8.55
C MET A 300 1.62 3.76 8.75
N ARG A 301 0.80 4.82 8.63
CA ARG A 301 -0.66 4.73 8.75
C ARG A 301 -1.27 3.83 7.67
N CYS A 302 -0.78 3.95 6.43
CA CYS A 302 -1.20 3.07 5.34
C CYS A 302 -0.97 1.61 5.68
N LEU A 303 0.24 1.23 6.04
CA LEU A 303 0.59 -0.16 6.34
C LEU A 303 -0.12 -0.69 7.60
N PHE A 304 -0.21 0.12 8.66
CA PHE A 304 -0.94 -0.26 9.88
C PHE A 304 -2.42 -0.53 9.59
N ASN A 305 -3.11 0.37 8.85
CA ASN A 305 -4.54 0.24 8.55
C ASN A 305 -4.84 -0.81 7.47
N SER A 306 -3.85 -1.20 6.67
CA SER A 306 -4.04 -2.23 5.64
C SER A 306 -3.79 -3.65 6.14
N TYR A 307 -2.97 -3.83 7.19
CA TYR A 307 -2.50 -5.16 7.59
C TYR A 307 -2.67 -5.51 9.07
N VAL A 308 -2.84 -4.51 9.95
CA VAL A 308 -2.85 -4.73 11.41
C VAL A 308 -4.19 -4.33 12.04
N SER A 309 -4.66 -3.09 11.80
CA SER A 309 -5.84 -2.55 12.49
C SER A 309 -7.11 -3.32 12.17
N LEU A 310 -7.25 -3.85 10.96
CA LEU A 310 -8.43 -4.60 10.48
C LEU A 310 -8.80 -5.81 11.37
N TRP A 311 -7.84 -6.31 12.15
CA TRP A 311 -8.05 -7.43 13.06
C TRP A 311 -8.60 -7.02 14.43
N LYS A 312 -8.65 -5.72 14.75
CA LYS A 312 -9.12 -5.18 16.04
C LYS A 312 -10.06 -3.99 15.91
N GLU A 313 -9.99 -3.27 14.81
CA GLU A 313 -10.73 -2.02 14.60
C GLU A 313 -11.75 -2.20 13.47
N PRO A 314 -12.91 -1.48 13.50
CA PRO A 314 -13.90 -1.54 12.43
C PRO A 314 -13.32 -1.10 11.08
N PHE A 315 -13.65 -1.83 10.01
CA PHE A 315 -13.23 -1.48 8.64
C PHE A 315 -13.59 -0.06 8.24
N HIS A 316 -14.77 0.41 8.64
CA HIS A 316 -15.24 1.76 8.35
C HIS A 316 -14.29 2.84 8.88
N ALA A 317 -13.69 2.62 10.06
CA ALA A 317 -12.70 3.52 10.63
C ALA A 317 -11.38 3.49 9.83
N SER A 318 -10.87 2.30 9.53
CA SER A 318 -9.63 2.11 8.75
C SER A 318 -9.73 2.69 7.34
N SER A 319 -10.88 2.52 6.67
CA SER A 319 -11.14 3.05 5.32
C SER A 319 -11.03 4.57 5.29
N ASN A 320 -11.65 5.27 6.26
CA ASN A 320 -11.56 6.72 6.37
C ASN A 320 -10.11 7.20 6.61
N VAL A 321 -9.36 6.49 7.45
CA VAL A 321 -7.95 6.80 7.68
C VAL A 321 -7.13 6.65 6.40
N LEU A 322 -7.37 5.61 5.59
CA LEU A 322 -6.66 5.39 4.33
C LEU A 322 -6.93 6.50 3.30
N LEU A 323 -8.17 6.99 3.20
CA LEU A 323 -8.52 8.12 2.34
C LEU A 323 -7.78 9.40 2.76
N HIS A 324 -7.75 9.68 4.06
CA HIS A 324 -7.00 10.82 4.60
C HIS A 324 -5.49 10.68 4.38
N THR A 325 -4.96 9.47 4.62
CA THR A 325 -3.55 9.13 4.41
C THR A 325 -3.11 9.32 2.95
N HIS A 326 -3.98 9.03 1.97
CA HIS A 326 -3.71 9.35 0.56
C HIS A 326 -3.38 10.84 0.37
N SER A 327 -4.21 11.73 0.93
CA SER A 327 -4.01 13.18 0.82
C SER A 327 -2.75 13.65 1.55
N GLU A 328 -2.50 13.13 2.76
CA GLU A 328 -1.28 13.44 3.52
C GLU A 328 -0.01 12.99 2.79
N ALA A 329 -0.04 11.78 2.19
CA ALA A 329 1.10 11.25 1.43
C ALA A 329 1.42 12.13 0.20
N MET A 330 0.39 12.64 -0.49
CA MET A 330 0.57 13.59 -1.59
C MET A 330 1.23 14.89 -1.12
N LEU A 331 0.89 15.40 0.07
CA LEU A 331 1.47 16.62 0.62
C LEU A 331 2.96 16.46 0.95
N VAL A 332 3.37 15.29 1.45
CA VAL A 332 4.79 15.02 1.77
C VAL A 332 5.58 14.48 0.57
N GLY A 333 4.96 14.39 -0.62
CA GLY A 333 5.62 13.91 -1.85
C GLY A 333 5.83 12.39 -1.91
N ASP A 334 5.21 11.61 -1.03
CA ASP A 334 5.25 10.16 -1.08
C ASP A 334 4.15 9.62 -2.02
N VAL A 335 4.37 9.80 -3.33
CA VAL A 335 3.42 9.39 -4.38
C VAL A 335 3.20 7.87 -4.42
N GLU A 336 4.18 7.08 -3.97
CA GLU A 336 4.06 5.63 -3.86
C GLU A 336 2.98 5.28 -2.81
N TYR A 337 3.15 5.73 -1.57
CA TYR A 337 2.19 5.42 -0.50
C TYR A 337 0.89 6.21 -0.59
N ALA A 338 0.85 7.32 -1.31
CA ALA A 338 -0.41 7.94 -1.73
C ALA A 338 -1.23 6.97 -2.60
N SER A 339 -0.58 6.34 -3.59
CA SER A 339 -1.25 5.38 -4.48
C SER A 339 -1.62 4.07 -3.76
N VAL A 340 -0.74 3.56 -2.90
CA VAL A 340 -1.03 2.37 -2.07
C VAL A 340 -2.22 2.61 -1.14
N SER A 341 -2.27 3.77 -0.46
CA SER A 341 -3.38 4.13 0.44
C SER A 341 -4.71 4.24 -0.32
N ALA A 342 -4.70 4.87 -1.50
CA ALA A 342 -5.88 4.98 -2.34
C ALA A 342 -6.38 3.62 -2.85
N PHE A 343 -5.46 2.72 -3.20
CA PHE A 343 -5.79 1.34 -3.58
C PHE A 343 -6.48 0.59 -2.44
N PHE A 344 -5.90 0.60 -1.23
CA PHE A 344 -6.50 -0.06 -0.08
C PHE A 344 -7.81 0.60 0.35
N TYR A 345 -7.92 1.93 0.26
CA TYR A 345 -9.18 2.63 0.47
C TYR A 345 -10.29 2.09 -0.42
N CYS A 346 -10.09 2.03 -1.75
CA CYS A 346 -11.09 1.52 -2.68
C CYS A 346 -11.53 0.09 -2.33
N ARG A 347 -10.60 -0.77 -1.95
CA ARG A 347 -10.91 -2.15 -1.57
C ARG A 347 -11.67 -2.23 -0.25
N GLN A 348 -11.22 -1.51 0.78
CA GLN A 348 -11.93 -1.50 2.08
C GLN A 348 -13.30 -0.84 1.99
N ALA A 349 -13.45 0.19 1.15
CA ALA A 349 -14.73 0.83 0.91
C ALA A 349 -15.77 -0.15 0.32
N LEU A 350 -15.34 -1.02 -0.62
CA LEU A 350 -16.19 -2.10 -1.14
C LEU A 350 -16.62 -3.07 -0.03
N VAL A 351 -15.68 -3.46 0.83
CA VAL A 351 -15.95 -4.32 1.99
C VAL A 351 -16.88 -3.66 3.00
N CYS A 352 -16.83 -2.35 3.14
CA CYS A 352 -17.77 -1.59 3.95
C CYS A 352 -19.17 -1.44 3.31
N GLY A 353 -19.40 -2.00 2.11
CA GLY A 353 -20.66 -1.87 1.41
C GLY A 353 -20.91 -0.50 0.81
N GLN A 354 -19.85 0.23 0.46
CA GLN A 354 -19.98 1.51 -0.25
C GLN A 354 -20.81 1.34 -1.52
N ASN A 355 -21.69 2.32 -1.81
CA ASN A 355 -22.47 2.29 -3.03
C ASN A 355 -21.58 2.21 -4.27
N LEU A 356 -21.85 1.23 -5.15
CA LEU A 356 -20.99 0.90 -6.29
C LEU A 356 -20.90 2.00 -7.35
N LEU A 357 -21.92 2.87 -7.50
CA LEU A 357 -21.85 4.00 -8.43
C LEU A 357 -20.89 5.08 -7.92
N LEU A 358 -20.87 5.31 -6.60
CA LEU A 358 -19.88 6.19 -5.98
C LEU A 358 -18.48 5.59 -6.07
N ALA A 359 -18.34 4.29 -5.74
CA ALA A 359 -17.08 3.55 -5.83
C ALA A 359 -16.53 3.54 -7.27
N GLU A 360 -17.39 3.43 -8.30
CA GLU A 360 -17.00 3.53 -9.72
C GLU A 360 -16.33 4.87 -10.00
N LYS A 361 -16.98 5.97 -9.62
CA LYS A 361 -16.47 7.33 -9.85
C LYS A 361 -15.12 7.55 -9.16
N GLU A 362 -15.00 7.16 -7.91
CA GLU A 362 -13.77 7.32 -7.13
C GLU A 362 -12.64 6.44 -7.67
N CYS A 363 -12.93 5.17 -7.96
CA CYS A 363 -11.97 4.22 -8.48
C CYS A 363 -11.39 4.67 -9.83
N LYS A 364 -12.25 5.21 -10.71
CA LYS A 364 -11.83 5.79 -11.99
C LYS A 364 -10.89 6.99 -11.79
N ALA A 365 -11.27 7.93 -10.92
CA ALA A 365 -10.47 9.12 -10.63
C ALA A 365 -9.09 8.76 -10.07
N ILE A 366 -9.04 7.81 -9.13
CA ILE A 366 -7.80 7.30 -8.52
C ILE A 366 -6.92 6.61 -9.57
N ALA A 367 -7.48 5.74 -10.42
CA ALA A 367 -6.73 5.07 -11.48
C ALA A 367 -6.10 6.09 -12.45
N SER A 368 -6.87 7.08 -12.90
CA SER A 368 -6.38 8.15 -13.78
C SER A 368 -5.25 8.96 -13.10
N LYS A 369 -5.37 9.22 -11.79
CA LYS A 369 -4.33 9.92 -11.03
C LYS A 369 -3.05 9.08 -10.91
N MET A 370 -3.16 7.77 -10.69
CA MET A 370 -2.01 6.85 -10.66
C MET A 370 -1.25 6.83 -11.99
N VAL A 371 -1.97 6.88 -13.13
CA VAL A 371 -1.35 7.00 -14.46
C VAL A 371 -0.55 8.30 -14.58
N GLN A 372 -1.16 9.44 -14.20
CA GLN A 372 -0.49 10.74 -14.22
C GLN A 372 0.79 10.76 -13.36
N LEU A 373 0.75 10.09 -12.22
CA LEU A 373 1.86 9.94 -11.28
C LEU A 373 2.84 8.83 -11.66
N LYS A 374 2.66 8.17 -12.81
CA LYS A 374 3.49 7.06 -13.30
C LYS A 374 3.57 5.85 -12.35
N GLN A 375 2.54 5.66 -11.51
CA GLN A 375 2.43 4.55 -10.56
C GLN A 375 1.78 3.33 -11.21
N ILE A 376 2.33 2.88 -12.33
CA ILE A 376 1.72 1.87 -13.22
C ILE A 376 1.50 0.53 -12.51
N GLN A 377 2.38 0.13 -11.58
CA GLN A 377 2.20 -1.13 -10.84
C GLN A 377 0.94 -1.11 -9.96
N MET A 378 0.63 0.01 -9.33
CA MET A 378 -0.61 0.16 -8.54
C MET A 378 -1.85 0.22 -9.44
N CYS A 379 -1.71 0.73 -10.67
CA CYS A 379 -2.81 0.74 -11.64
C CYS A 379 -3.33 -0.66 -11.97
N TYR A 380 -2.49 -1.70 -12.03
CA TYR A 380 -2.95 -3.09 -12.27
C TYR A 380 -3.95 -3.55 -11.20
N GLY A 381 -3.62 -3.32 -9.92
CA GLY A 381 -4.53 -3.65 -8.82
C GLY A 381 -5.79 -2.79 -8.83
N GLN A 382 -5.64 -1.50 -9.11
CA GLN A 382 -6.75 -0.54 -9.12
C GLN A 382 -7.74 -0.83 -10.24
N VAL A 383 -7.26 -1.13 -11.46
CA VAL A 383 -8.11 -1.52 -12.60
C VAL A 383 -8.86 -2.81 -12.30
N ASN A 384 -8.22 -3.78 -11.67
CA ASN A 384 -8.87 -5.00 -11.26
C ASN A 384 -10.04 -4.74 -10.30
N THR A 385 -9.85 -3.84 -9.31
CA THR A 385 -10.94 -3.38 -8.42
C THR A 385 -12.04 -2.67 -9.21
N TYR A 386 -11.68 -1.83 -10.18
CA TYR A 386 -12.62 -1.13 -11.04
C TYR A 386 -13.45 -2.07 -11.90
N ILE A 387 -12.85 -3.12 -12.47
CA ILE A 387 -13.55 -4.17 -13.23
C ILE A 387 -14.59 -4.89 -12.36
N PHE A 388 -14.25 -5.22 -11.11
CA PHE A 388 -15.22 -5.79 -10.17
C PHE A 388 -16.43 -4.89 -10.01
N ILE A 389 -16.22 -3.59 -9.76
CA ILE A 389 -17.29 -2.62 -9.60
C ILE A 389 -18.18 -2.56 -10.86
N LEU A 390 -17.57 -2.47 -12.05
CA LEU A 390 -18.30 -2.42 -13.32
C LEU A 390 -19.12 -3.68 -13.61
N LYS A 391 -18.61 -4.86 -13.23
CA LYS A 391 -19.34 -6.12 -13.37
C LYS A 391 -20.53 -6.19 -12.40
N MET A 392 -20.34 -5.72 -11.16
CA MET A 392 -21.39 -5.77 -10.14
C MET A 392 -22.50 -4.73 -10.38
N ASN A 393 -22.17 -3.53 -10.87
CA ASN A 393 -23.19 -2.50 -11.14
C ASN A 393 -23.83 -2.60 -12.55
N GLY A 394 -23.39 -3.57 -13.38
CA GLY A 394 -23.93 -3.79 -14.73
C GLY A 394 -23.41 -2.83 -15.81
N ASN A 395 -22.32 -2.10 -15.55
CA ASN A 395 -21.70 -1.18 -16.50
C ASN A 395 -20.52 -1.80 -17.27
N TYR A 396 -20.11 -3.04 -16.95
CA TYR A 396 -19.06 -3.72 -17.69
C TYR A 396 -19.48 -3.95 -19.16
N GLY A 397 -18.61 -3.57 -20.10
CA GLY A 397 -18.92 -3.56 -21.53
C GLY A 397 -19.50 -2.24 -22.07
N LYS A 398 -20.16 -1.42 -21.21
CA LYS A 398 -20.56 -0.05 -21.55
C LYS A 398 -19.40 0.93 -21.31
N VAL A 399 -18.60 0.67 -20.29
CA VAL A 399 -17.41 1.42 -19.93
C VAL A 399 -16.20 0.49 -20.12
N ASN A 400 -15.22 0.92 -20.90
CA ASN A 400 -13.97 0.21 -21.07
C ASN A 400 -12.84 1.00 -20.36
N PRO A 401 -12.31 0.52 -19.21
CA PRO A 401 -11.28 1.23 -18.47
C PRO A 401 -9.88 1.11 -19.09
N PHE A 402 -9.66 0.15 -19.98
CA PHE A 402 -8.32 -0.23 -20.43
C PHE A 402 -7.63 0.79 -21.33
N PRO A 403 -8.27 1.39 -22.36
CA PRO A 403 -7.60 2.34 -23.24
C PRO A 403 -7.10 3.59 -22.53
N GLU A 404 -7.90 4.10 -21.56
CA GLU A 404 -7.54 5.30 -20.79
C GLU A 404 -6.35 5.07 -19.85
N ILE A 405 -6.20 3.84 -19.33
CA ILE A 405 -5.22 3.52 -18.28
C ILE A 405 -3.92 2.94 -18.88
N PHE A 406 -4.02 2.20 -19.97
CA PHE A 406 -2.90 1.49 -20.57
C PHE A 406 -2.50 1.99 -21.97
N ASP A 407 -2.87 3.20 -22.35
CA ASP A 407 -2.56 3.82 -23.67
C ASP A 407 -2.91 2.90 -24.86
N GLY A 408 -4.01 2.18 -24.78
CA GLY A 408 -4.46 1.23 -25.80
C GLY A 408 -3.62 -0.06 -25.91
N LYS A 409 -2.62 -0.28 -25.06
CA LYS A 409 -1.76 -1.49 -25.08
C LYS A 409 -2.46 -2.73 -24.53
N ILE A 410 -3.51 -2.56 -23.77
CA ILE A 410 -4.33 -3.62 -23.18
C ILE A 410 -5.78 -3.25 -23.45
N ALA A 411 -6.52 -4.13 -24.11
CA ALA A 411 -7.89 -3.85 -24.51
C ALA A 411 -8.95 -4.48 -23.57
N ASN A 412 -8.59 -5.53 -22.83
CA ASN A 412 -9.52 -6.28 -22.00
C ASN A 412 -8.82 -7.03 -20.85
N GLU A 413 -9.64 -7.62 -19.97
CA GLU A 413 -9.18 -8.36 -18.78
C GLU A 413 -8.37 -9.62 -19.14
N GLU A 414 -8.67 -10.29 -20.26
CA GLU A 414 -7.95 -11.49 -20.70
C GLU A 414 -6.53 -11.14 -21.15
N GLU A 415 -6.36 -10.07 -21.91
CA GLU A 415 -5.04 -9.56 -22.28
C GLU A 415 -4.23 -9.13 -21.05
N LEU A 416 -4.90 -8.52 -20.05
CA LEU A 416 -4.26 -8.16 -18.78
C LEU A 416 -3.76 -9.41 -18.03
N LEU A 417 -4.56 -10.48 -17.98
CA LEU A 417 -4.19 -11.76 -17.38
C LEU A 417 -3.02 -12.40 -18.11
N ASN A 418 -3.09 -12.47 -19.44
CA ASN A 418 -2.05 -13.06 -20.28
C ASN A 418 -0.72 -12.30 -20.16
N LEU A 419 -0.77 -10.97 -20.10
CA LEU A 419 0.40 -10.14 -19.84
C LEU A 419 0.99 -10.42 -18.45
N ALA A 420 0.16 -10.55 -17.41
CA ALA A 420 0.61 -10.85 -16.06
C ALA A 420 1.29 -12.23 -15.99
N LEU A 421 0.75 -13.23 -16.66
CA LEU A 421 1.31 -14.60 -16.71
C LEU A 421 2.62 -14.64 -17.50
N SER A 422 2.67 -14.05 -18.69
CA SER A 422 3.85 -14.05 -19.56
C SER A 422 5.02 -13.24 -18.99
N SER A 423 4.72 -12.16 -18.29
CA SER A 423 5.74 -11.32 -17.62
C SER A 423 6.19 -11.84 -16.25
N GLY A 424 5.70 -13.00 -15.80
CA GLY A 424 6.02 -13.59 -14.50
C GLY A 424 5.44 -12.84 -13.30
N LYS A 425 4.52 -11.91 -13.51
CA LYS A 425 3.83 -11.13 -12.46
C LYS A 425 2.72 -11.95 -11.80
N ARG A 426 3.11 -13.05 -11.14
CA ARG A 426 2.17 -14.05 -10.59
C ARG A 426 1.15 -13.47 -9.63
N ILE A 427 1.51 -12.44 -8.85
CA ILE A 427 0.58 -11.80 -7.89
C ILE A 427 -0.52 -11.04 -8.64
N ASN A 428 -0.19 -10.34 -9.73
CA ASN A 428 -1.20 -9.67 -10.54
C ASN A 428 -2.16 -10.69 -11.18
N ALA A 429 -1.64 -11.79 -11.72
CA ALA A 429 -2.45 -12.86 -12.26
C ALA A 429 -3.39 -13.48 -11.22
N LYS A 430 -2.87 -13.77 -10.02
CA LYS A 430 -3.69 -14.25 -8.89
C LYS A 430 -4.77 -13.23 -8.50
N GLY A 431 -4.44 -11.95 -8.47
CA GLY A 431 -5.42 -10.89 -8.17
C GLY A 431 -6.56 -10.85 -9.17
N ILE A 432 -6.29 -11.02 -10.47
CA ILE A 432 -7.30 -11.07 -11.53
C ILE A 432 -8.19 -12.32 -11.36
N LEU A 433 -7.60 -13.49 -11.14
CA LEU A 433 -8.34 -14.73 -10.92
C LEU A 433 -9.21 -14.68 -9.66
N SER A 434 -8.67 -14.13 -8.56
CA SER A 434 -9.43 -13.92 -7.32
C SER A 434 -10.61 -12.98 -7.53
N ASN A 435 -10.44 -11.95 -8.35
CA ASN A 435 -11.50 -11.02 -8.69
C ASN A 435 -12.60 -11.69 -9.52
N ARG A 436 -12.23 -12.48 -10.53
CA ARG A 436 -13.16 -13.29 -11.33
C ARG A 436 -13.94 -14.27 -10.45
N PHE A 437 -13.26 -14.94 -9.53
CA PHE A 437 -13.86 -15.81 -8.54
C PHE A 437 -14.94 -15.09 -7.73
N GLN A 438 -14.61 -13.94 -7.15
CA GLN A 438 -15.57 -13.16 -6.37
C GLN A 438 -16.77 -12.71 -7.21
N VAL A 439 -16.56 -12.27 -8.45
CA VAL A 439 -17.64 -11.89 -9.36
C VAL A 439 -18.57 -13.10 -9.66
N ALA A 440 -18.01 -14.26 -10.00
CA ALA A 440 -18.78 -15.47 -10.26
C ALA A 440 -19.62 -15.87 -9.01
N PHE A 441 -19.03 -15.80 -7.82
CA PHE A 441 -19.73 -16.02 -6.57
C PHE A 441 -20.92 -15.06 -6.38
N TRP A 442 -20.69 -13.73 -6.49
CA TRP A 442 -21.76 -12.75 -6.33
C TRP A 442 -22.88 -12.88 -7.37
N LEU A 443 -22.54 -13.31 -8.56
CA LEU A 443 -23.53 -13.59 -9.62
C LEU A 443 -24.23 -14.95 -9.47
N GLY A 444 -23.88 -15.77 -8.44
CA GLY A 444 -24.49 -17.07 -8.17
C GLY A 444 -24.02 -18.19 -9.10
N GLN A 445 -22.93 -17.99 -9.81
CA GLN A 445 -22.29 -18.97 -10.72
C GLN A 445 -21.34 -19.87 -9.93
N PHE A 446 -21.87 -20.71 -9.03
CA PHE A 446 -21.08 -21.41 -8.02
C PHE A 446 -20.12 -22.45 -8.58
N GLU A 447 -20.48 -23.11 -9.70
CA GLU A 447 -19.62 -24.06 -10.39
C GLU A 447 -18.39 -23.35 -10.97
N GLU A 448 -18.57 -22.23 -11.68
CA GLU A 448 -17.49 -21.38 -12.19
C GLU A 448 -16.66 -20.78 -11.04
N ALA A 449 -17.33 -20.34 -9.98
CA ALA A 449 -16.66 -19.81 -8.79
C ALA A 449 -15.70 -20.84 -8.17
N ALA A 450 -16.10 -22.09 -8.04
CA ALA A 450 -15.26 -23.16 -7.50
C ALA A 450 -14.01 -23.43 -8.38
N GLU A 451 -14.18 -23.46 -9.71
CA GLU A 451 -13.03 -23.61 -10.62
C GLU A 451 -12.05 -22.43 -10.54
N LEU A 452 -12.57 -21.21 -10.41
CA LEU A 452 -11.76 -20.02 -10.31
C LEU A 452 -11.05 -19.91 -8.95
N ALA A 453 -11.68 -20.35 -7.85
CA ALA A 453 -11.07 -20.44 -6.53
C ALA A 453 -9.83 -21.34 -6.55
N GLU A 454 -9.93 -22.53 -7.14
CA GLU A 454 -8.80 -23.45 -7.30
C GLU A 454 -7.66 -22.86 -8.13
N LYS A 455 -7.99 -22.16 -9.24
CA LYS A 455 -6.98 -21.48 -10.10
C LYS A 455 -6.31 -20.30 -9.40
N ALA A 456 -7.06 -19.52 -8.63
CA ALA A 456 -6.56 -18.36 -7.89
C ALA A 456 -5.61 -18.77 -6.75
N LYS A 457 -5.79 -19.93 -6.16
CA LYS A 457 -5.12 -20.45 -4.95
C LYS A 457 -5.30 -19.51 -3.75
N HIS A 458 -5.14 -20.04 -2.56
CA HIS A 458 -5.31 -19.24 -1.35
C HIS A 458 -4.33 -18.05 -1.29
N PRO A 459 -4.82 -16.85 -0.93
CA PRO A 459 -3.97 -15.72 -0.55
C PRO A 459 -3.13 -16.02 0.71
N PRO A 460 -2.14 -15.18 1.04
CA PRO A 460 -1.38 -15.31 2.28
C PRO A 460 -2.30 -15.34 3.51
N LYS A 461 -1.99 -16.23 4.47
CA LYS A 461 -2.74 -16.36 5.72
C LYS A 461 -2.84 -15.03 6.47
N MET A 462 -3.95 -14.83 7.16
CA MET A 462 -4.24 -13.63 7.94
C MET A 462 -4.04 -12.35 7.11
N SER A 463 -4.41 -12.39 5.83
CA SER A 463 -4.51 -11.23 4.97
C SER A 463 -5.99 -10.89 4.70
N PHE A 464 -6.26 -9.63 4.48
CA PHE A 464 -7.57 -9.17 4.05
C PHE A 464 -8.12 -9.94 2.82
N MET A 465 -7.24 -10.31 1.88
CA MET A 465 -7.65 -11.06 0.70
C MET A 465 -8.01 -12.51 1.02
N GLU A 466 -7.35 -13.13 2.01
CA GLU A 466 -7.68 -14.49 2.46
C GLU A 466 -9.09 -14.55 3.03
N VAL A 467 -9.47 -13.60 3.87
CA VAL A 467 -10.78 -13.62 4.55
C VAL A 467 -11.92 -13.67 3.53
N TYR A 468 -11.89 -12.79 2.53
CA TYR A 468 -12.92 -12.79 1.48
C TYR A 468 -12.85 -14.01 0.57
N HIS A 469 -11.66 -14.54 0.31
CA HIS A 469 -11.51 -15.79 -0.43
C HIS A 469 -12.18 -16.95 0.32
N VAL A 470 -11.84 -17.13 1.59
CA VAL A 470 -12.41 -18.19 2.46
C VAL A 470 -13.91 -18.06 2.62
N PHE A 471 -14.43 -16.82 2.76
CA PHE A 471 -15.86 -16.57 2.85
C PHE A 471 -16.61 -17.02 1.60
N CYS A 472 -16.20 -16.52 0.45
CA CYS A 472 -16.85 -16.86 -0.83
C CYS A 472 -16.69 -18.35 -1.15
N GLU A 473 -15.52 -18.95 -0.88
CA GLU A 473 -15.25 -20.38 -1.12
C GLU A 473 -16.10 -21.27 -0.21
N GLY A 474 -16.20 -20.94 1.08
CA GLY A 474 -17.03 -21.68 2.03
C GLY A 474 -18.51 -21.67 1.66
N LEU A 475 -19.07 -20.49 1.32
CA LEU A 475 -20.45 -20.38 0.85
C LEU A 475 -20.67 -21.10 -0.49
N THR A 476 -19.74 -20.97 -1.45
CA THR A 476 -19.78 -21.73 -2.72
C THR A 476 -19.80 -23.23 -2.44
N ALA A 477 -18.96 -23.70 -1.52
CA ALA A 477 -18.88 -25.12 -1.17
C ALA A 477 -20.20 -25.65 -0.59
N PHE A 478 -20.85 -24.94 0.33
CA PHE A 478 -22.16 -25.34 0.87
C PHE A 478 -23.25 -25.34 -0.21
N GLN A 479 -23.23 -24.37 -1.13
CA GLN A 479 -24.17 -24.36 -2.26
C GLN A 479 -23.99 -25.59 -3.16
N LEU A 480 -22.76 -25.97 -3.46
CA LEU A 480 -22.44 -27.14 -4.27
C LEU A 480 -22.68 -28.46 -3.52
N ALA A 481 -22.45 -28.53 -2.21
CA ALA A 481 -22.73 -29.71 -1.39
C ALA A 481 -24.20 -30.14 -1.50
N ARG A 482 -25.13 -29.17 -1.50
CA ARG A 482 -26.58 -29.45 -1.61
C ARG A 482 -27.03 -29.91 -3.00
N ARG A 483 -26.26 -29.64 -4.03
CA ARG A 483 -26.57 -29.96 -5.45
C ARG A 483 -25.84 -31.20 -5.96
N SER A 484 -24.82 -31.67 -5.24
CA SER A 484 -23.94 -32.75 -5.67
C SER A 484 -24.38 -34.13 -5.22
N SER A 485 -23.91 -35.16 -5.93
CA SER A 485 -24.02 -36.56 -5.47
C SER A 485 -23.21 -36.78 -4.18
N SER A 486 -23.54 -37.83 -3.41
CA SER A 486 -22.97 -38.08 -2.06
C SER A 486 -21.42 -38.07 -2.01
N SER A 487 -20.74 -38.57 -3.03
CA SER A 487 -19.25 -38.58 -3.06
C SER A 487 -18.66 -37.19 -3.23
N SER A 488 -19.23 -36.35 -4.09
CA SER A 488 -18.77 -34.97 -4.31
C SER A 488 -19.25 -34.03 -3.19
N ALA A 489 -20.41 -34.29 -2.59
CA ALA A 489 -20.95 -33.54 -1.48
C ALA A 489 -20.01 -33.55 -0.26
N SER A 490 -19.35 -34.68 0.04
CA SER A 490 -18.41 -34.79 1.15
C SER A 490 -17.19 -33.85 0.98
N LYS A 491 -16.64 -33.74 -0.24
CA LYS A 491 -15.54 -32.80 -0.54
C LYS A 491 -15.97 -31.34 -0.23
N TRP A 492 -17.14 -30.95 -0.71
CA TRP A 492 -17.64 -29.60 -0.54
C TRP A 492 -17.98 -29.29 0.93
N MET A 493 -18.52 -30.26 1.66
CA MET A 493 -18.76 -30.13 3.10
C MET A 493 -17.46 -29.86 3.86
N THR A 494 -16.37 -30.58 3.54
CA THR A 494 -15.07 -30.36 4.19
C THR A 494 -14.56 -28.94 3.97
N ILE A 495 -14.63 -28.42 2.74
CA ILE A 495 -14.21 -27.03 2.41
C ILE A 495 -15.05 -26.02 3.21
N GLY A 496 -16.39 -26.22 3.25
CA GLY A 496 -17.26 -25.35 4.02
C GLY A 496 -16.99 -25.38 5.53
N GLU A 497 -16.73 -26.56 6.11
CA GLU A 497 -16.39 -26.73 7.53
C GLU A 497 -15.05 -26.07 7.88
N GLU A 498 -14.07 -26.15 7.00
CA GLU A 498 -12.79 -25.42 7.13
C GLU A 498 -13.01 -23.91 7.12
N ALA A 499 -13.87 -23.39 6.25
CA ALA A 499 -14.24 -21.97 6.22
C ALA A 499 -14.89 -21.52 7.54
N VAL A 500 -15.85 -22.29 8.07
CA VAL A 500 -16.45 -22.00 9.39
C VAL A 500 -15.39 -21.98 10.49
N THR A 501 -14.46 -22.93 10.47
CA THR A 501 -13.37 -22.99 11.46
C THR A 501 -12.46 -21.75 11.38
N ARG A 502 -12.11 -21.32 10.19
CA ARG A 502 -11.32 -20.09 9.98
C ARG A 502 -12.09 -18.85 10.45
N PHE A 503 -13.37 -18.74 10.13
CA PHE A 503 -14.16 -17.58 10.54
C PHE A 503 -14.41 -17.50 12.05
N ARG A 504 -14.44 -18.62 12.77
CA ARG A 504 -14.41 -18.62 14.25
C ARG A 504 -13.13 -18.01 14.83
N LEU A 505 -12.00 -18.16 14.14
CA LEU A 505 -10.77 -17.48 14.53
C LEU A 505 -10.87 -15.97 14.25
N TYR A 506 -11.32 -15.59 13.05
CA TYR A 506 -11.43 -14.18 12.67
C TYR A 506 -12.41 -13.40 13.55
N GLU A 507 -13.56 -13.99 13.86
CA GLU A 507 -14.57 -13.40 14.73
C GLU A 507 -14.02 -13.10 16.12
N LYS A 508 -13.27 -14.02 16.73
CA LYS A 508 -12.58 -13.78 18.01
C LYS A 508 -11.62 -12.59 17.97
N CYS A 509 -11.03 -12.31 16.82
CA CYS A 509 -10.14 -11.16 16.66
C CYS A 509 -10.91 -9.84 16.53
N SER A 510 -12.03 -9.84 15.78
CA SER A 510 -12.88 -8.68 15.57
C SER A 510 -14.32 -9.10 15.28
N THR A 511 -15.14 -9.17 16.32
CA THR A 511 -16.59 -9.44 16.23
C THR A 511 -17.27 -8.47 15.27
N TRP A 512 -16.95 -7.16 15.36
CA TRP A 512 -17.51 -6.14 14.47
C TRP A 512 -17.36 -6.45 12.97
N ASN A 513 -16.20 -6.97 12.57
CA ASN A 513 -15.90 -7.15 11.15
C ASN A 513 -16.36 -8.50 10.59
N TRP A 514 -16.50 -9.55 11.43
CA TRP A 514 -16.59 -10.93 10.94
C TRP A 514 -17.75 -11.75 11.47
N GLU A 515 -18.52 -11.25 12.45
CA GLU A 515 -19.59 -11.99 13.10
C GLU A 515 -20.70 -12.37 12.12
N ASN A 516 -21.16 -11.42 11.30
CA ASN A 516 -22.21 -11.65 10.32
C ASN A 516 -21.81 -12.70 9.26
N ASN A 517 -20.54 -12.68 8.82
CA ASN A 517 -20.00 -13.68 7.88
C ASN A 517 -19.95 -15.08 8.51
N LEU A 518 -19.48 -15.18 9.77
CA LEU A 518 -19.49 -16.44 10.51
C LEU A 518 -20.91 -16.99 10.63
N PHE A 519 -21.88 -16.16 11.02
CA PHE A 519 -23.26 -16.60 11.17
C PHE A 519 -23.87 -17.07 9.85
N LEU A 520 -23.54 -16.43 8.72
CA LEU A 520 -24.00 -16.88 7.41
C LEU A 520 -23.38 -18.23 7.02
N LEU A 521 -22.09 -18.42 7.24
CA LEU A 521 -21.43 -19.72 7.02
C LEU A 521 -22.01 -20.81 7.91
N GLU A 522 -22.29 -20.54 9.19
CA GLU A 522 -22.91 -21.49 10.10
C GLU A 522 -24.37 -21.79 9.71
N ALA A 523 -25.11 -20.80 9.18
CA ALA A 523 -26.45 -21.01 8.65
C ALA A 523 -26.47 -22.01 7.49
N GLU A 524 -25.59 -21.81 6.51
CA GLU A 524 -25.43 -22.70 5.37
C GLU A 524 -24.95 -24.10 5.77
N TYR A 525 -24.06 -24.21 6.77
CA TYR A 525 -23.64 -25.48 7.35
C TYR A 525 -24.81 -26.23 7.97
N HIS A 526 -25.63 -25.57 8.82
CA HIS A 526 -26.79 -26.19 9.46
C HIS A 526 -27.87 -26.58 8.44
N GLN A 527 -28.04 -25.79 7.37
CA GLN A 527 -28.93 -26.16 6.27
C GLN A 527 -28.46 -27.45 5.58
N CYS A 528 -27.16 -27.62 5.31
CA CYS A 528 -26.62 -28.85 4.76
C CYS A 528 -26.81 -30.06 5.68
N LYS A 529 -26.81 -29.85 7.01
CA LYS A 529 -27.09 -30.89 8.03
C LYS A 529 -28.57 -31.11 8.27
N GLN A 530 -29.46 -30.39 7.58
CA GLN A 530 -30.94 -30.47 7.77
C GLN A 530 -31.38 -30.05 9.18
N GLU A 531 -30.66 -29.19 9.85
CA GLU A 531 -30.94 -28.64 11.17
C GLU A 531 -31.71 -27.31 11.04
N GLU A 532 -32.96 -27.36 10.62
CA GLU A 532 -33.75 -26.20 10.16
C GLU A 532 -33.82 -25.06 11.18
N ASP A 533 -34.11 -25.37 12.47
CA ASP A 533 -34.23 -24.36 13.52
C ASP A 533 -32.90 -23.62 13.75
N LYS A 534 -31.76 -24.34 13.71
CA LYS A 534 -30.43 -23.76 13.86
C LYS A 534 -30.09 -22.91 12.66
N ALA A 535 -30.36 -23.39 11.44
CA ALA A 535 -30.12 -22.64 10.21
C ALA A 535 -30.91 -21.32 10.23
N ALA A 536 -32.21 -21.36 10.51
CA ALA A 536 -33.06 -20.18 10.61
C ALA A 536 -32.57 -19.17 11.66
N ALA A 537 -32.14 -19.66 12.84
CA ALA A 537 -31.59 -18.80 13.89
C ALA A 537 -30.30 -18.09 13.43
N LYS A 538 -29.41 -18.81 12.72
CA LYS A 538 -28.14 -18.25 12.24
C LYS A 538 -28.32 -17.28 11.07
N TYR A 539 -29.27 -17.52 10.14
CA TYR A 539 -29.61 -16.52 9.12
C TYR A 539 -30.11 -15.21 9.73
N ARG A 540 -31.04 -15.29 10.70
CA ARG A 540 -31.52 -14.09 11.40
C ARG A 540 -30.42 -13.37 12.14
N ALA A 541 -29.50 -14.09 12.78
CA ALA A 541 -28.34 -13.49 13.46
C ALA A 541 -27.41 -12.80 12.48
N SER A 542 -27.10 -13.41 11.33
CA SER A 542 -26.28 -12.81 10.27
C SER A 542 -26.87 -11.51 9.75
N ILE A 543 -28.17 -11.52 9.41
CA ILE A 543 -28.88 -10.32 8.92
C ILE A 543 -28.82 -9.21 9.97
N LYS A 544 -29.13 -9.52 11.23
CA LYS A 544 -29.12 -8.54 12.32
C LYS A 544 -27.72 -7.94 12.52
N SER A 545 -26.68 -8.77 12.58
CA SER A 545 -25.30 -8.30 12.75
C SER A 545 -24.83 -7.45 11.56
N ALA A 546 -25.16 -7.84 10.31
CA ALA A 546 -24.83 -7.05 9.13
C ALA A 546 -25.51 -5.66 9.13
N GLN A 547 -26.76 -5.57 9.62
CA GLN A 547 -27.49 -4.31 9.81
C GLN A 547 -26.83 -3.43 10.87
N GLU A 548 -26.55 -3.98 12.03
CA GLU A 548 -25.94 -3.27 13.17
C GLU A 548 -24.54 -2.72 12.80
N HIS A 549 -23.76 -3.48 12.04
CA HIS A 549 -22.42 -3.12 11.61
C HIS A 549 -22.37 -2.42 10.25
N ARG A 550 -23.53 -2.20 9.59
CA ARG A 550 -23.70 -1.44 8.34
C ARG A 550 -23.02 -2.07 7.11
N PHE A 551 -23.02 -3.39 7.02
CA PHE A 551 -22.55 -4.15 5.85
C PHE A 551 -23.73 -4.46 4.91
N VAL A 552 -24.24 -3.46 4.19
CA VAL A 552 -25.46 -3.56 3.38
C VAL A 552 -25.42 -4.68 2.32
N HIS A 553 -24.25 -4.94 1.73
CA HIS A 553 -24.07 -5.98 0.72
C HIS A 553 -24.11 -7.39 1.34
N GLU A 554 -23.60 -7.57 2.55
CA GLU A 554 -23.62 -8.83 3.29
C GLU A 554 -25.02 -9.08 3.91
N GLU A 555 -25.72 -8.01 4.34
CA GLU A 555 -27.14 -8.07 4.67
C GLU A 555 -27.97 -8.58 3.49
N ALA A 556 -27.74 -8.02 2.27
CA ALA A 556 -28.42 -8.46 1.07
C ALA A 556 -28.19 -9.94 0.77
N LEU A 557 -26.93 -10.40 0.88
CA LEU A 557 -26.55 -11.79 0.66
C LEU A 557 -27.19 -12.72 1.68
N ALA A 558 -27.18 -12.37 2.96
CA ALA A 558 -27.80 -13.15 4.03
C ALA A 558 -29.33 -13.25 3.85
N LEU A 559 -29.98 -12.15 3.45
CA LEU A 559 -31.41 -12.13 3.13
C LEU A 559 -31.73 -13.03 1.93
N GLU A 560 -30.93 -12.98 0.86
CA GLU A 560 -31.10 -13.85 -0.32
C GLU A 560 -30.98 -15.32 0.05
N PHE A 561 -29.92 -15.69 0.78
CA PHE A 561 -29.69 -17.08 1.17
C PHE A 561 -30.75 -17.58 2.19
N TYR A 562 -31.21 -16.70 3.06
CA TYR A 562 -32.35 -17.04 3.95
C TYR A 562 -33.64 -17.25 3.16
N GLY A 563 -33.89 -16.45 2.12
CA GLY A 563 -35.00 -16.67 1.19
C GLY A 563 -34.92 -18.02 0.47
N ASP A 564 -33.70 -18.42 -0.01
CA ASP A 564 -33.46 -19.73 -0.60
C ASP A 564 -33.76 -20.87 0.40
N PHE A 565 -33.33 -20.74 1.66
CA PHE A 565 -33.60 -21.70 2.72
C PHE A 565 -35.11 -21.80 3.00
N LEU A 566 -35.82 -20.69 3.19
CA LEU A 566 -37.27 -20.66 3.48
C LEU A 566 -38.07 -21.33 2.36
N ARG A 567 -37.64 -21.19 1.10
CA ARG A 567 -38.26 -21.89 -0.03
C ARG A 567 -38.09 -23.41 0.10
N THR A 568 -36.97 -23.92 0.59
CA THR A 568 -36.76 -25.37 0.77
C THR A 568 -37.65 -25.96 1.84
N ILE A 569 -37.99 -25.21 2.89
CA ILE A 569 -38.93 -25.63 3.96
C ILE A 569 -40.36 -25.18 3.68
N ARG A 570 -40.65 -24.75 2.46
CA ARG A 570 -42.00 -24.36 1.99
C ARG A 570 -42.62 -23.15 2.71
N SER A 571 -41.82 -22.27 3.30
CA SER A 571 -42.29 -20.99 3.84
C SER A 571 -42.27 -19.92 2.73
N VAL A 572 -43.24 -20.00 1.83
CA VAL A 572 -43.25 -19.27 0.55
C VAL A 572 -43.37 -17.75 0.75
N ASP A 573 -44.30 -17.30 1.59
CA ASP A 573 -44.54 -15.87 1.84
C ASP A 573 -43.36 -15.21 2.50
N GLU A 574 -42.75 -15.84 3.51
CA GLU A 574 -41.53 -15.36 4.13
C GLU A 574 -40.35 -15.33 3.15
N SER A 575 -40.19 -16.36 2.31
CA SER A 575 -39.16 -16.39 1.27
C SER A 575 -39.29 -15.18 0.35
N LYS A 576 -40.50 -14.87 -0.12
CA LYS A 576 -40.80 -13.72 -0.98
C LYS A 576 -40.45 -12.38 -0.29
N GLU A 577 -40.80 -12.26 1.01
CA GLU A 577 -40.44 -11.10 1.81
C GLU A 577 -38.92 -10.93 1.90
N LYS A 578 -38.16 -12.02 2.16
CA LYS A 578 -36.68 -11.93 2.28
C LYS A 578 -36.04 -11.58 0.95
N TYR A 579 -36.48 -12.12 -0.18
CA TYR A 579 -36.00 -11.70 -1.49
C TYR A 579 -36.33 -10.24 -1.80
N GLY A 580 -37.50 -9.75 -1.43
CA GLY A 580 -37.88 -8.34 -1.56
C GLY A 580 -36.93 -7.42 -0.79
N ASN A 581 -36.60 -7.79 0.46
CA ASN A 581 -35.66 -7.06 1.30
C ASN A 581 -34.22 -7.16 0.76
N ALA A 582 -33.77 -8.32 0.28
CA ALA A 582 -32.49 -8.49 -0.36
C ALA A 582 -32.35 -7.59 -1.59
N ARG A 583 -33.39 -7.50 -2.43
CA ARG A 583 -33.44 -6.60 -3.59
C ARG A 583 -33.20 -5.14 -3.20
N LEU A 584 -33.90 -4.65 -2.17
CA LEU A 584 -33.72 -3.28 -1.68
C LEU A 584 -32.28 -3.02 -1.19
N CYS A 585 -31.66 -3.97 -0.51
CA CYS A 585 -30.27 -3.87 -0.07
C CYS A 585 -29.29 -3.89 -1.26
N TYR A 586 -29.49 -4.74 -2.27
CA TYR A 586 -28.67 -4.75 -3.49
C TYR A 586 -28.83 -3.46 -4.30
N GLU A 587 -30.05 -2.91 -4.40
CA GLU A 587 -30.29 -1.60 -5.02
C GLU A 587 -29.56 -0.48 -4.28
N LYS A 588 -29.62 -0.47 -2.95
CA LYS A 588 -28.90 0.50 -2.11
C LYS A 588 -27.38 0.36 -2.27
N TRP A 589 -26.87 -0.84 -2.40
CA TRP A 589 -25.46 -1.10 -2.71
C TRP A 589 -25.12 -0.68 -4.15
N GLY A 590 -26.06 -0.71 -5.08
CA GLY A 590 -25.88 -0.42 -6.50
C GLY A 590 -25.49 -1.63 -7.34
N ALA A 591 -25.74 -2.85 -6.85
CA ALA A 591 -25.38 -4.12 -7.50
C ALA A 591 -26.43 -4.54 -8.53
N HIS A 592 -26.65 -3.72 -9.54
CA HIS A 592 -27.71 -3.93 -10.54
C HIS A 592 -27.57 -5.22 -11.36
N ALA A 593 -26.35 -5.79 -11.45
CA ALA A 593 -26.13 -7.06 -12.15
C ALA A 593 -26.76 -8.27 -11.43
N ILE A 594 -27.04 -8.16 -10.12
CA ILE A 594 -27.66 -9.22 -9.32
C ILE A 594 -29.20 -9.19 -9.42
N ILE A 595 -29.78 -8.04 -9.64
CA ILE A 595 -31.24 -7.82 -9.56
C ILE A 595 -32.03 -8.76 -10.47
N PRO A 596 -31.68 -8.99 -11.77
CA PRO A 596 -32.43 -9.88 -12.65
C PRO A 596 -32.55 -11.31 -12.10
N ARG A 597 -31.47 -11.85 -11.51
CA ARG A 597 -31.49 -13.19 -10.88
C ARG A 597 -32.46 -13.25 -9.71
N LEU A 598 -32.52 -12.20 -8.91
CA LEU A 598 -33.41 -12.16 -7.74
C LEU A 598 -34.88 -11.99 -8.17
N GLU A 599 -35.16 -11.21 -9.21
CA GLU A 599 -36.48 -11.09 -9.82
C GLU A 599 -36.98 -12.41 -10.41
N GLU A 600 -36.07 -13.19 -11.03
CA GLU A 600 -36.40 -14.54 -11.48
C GLU A 600 -36.79 -15.46 -10.31
N LYS A 601 -36.05 -15.44 -9.20
CA LYS A 601 -36.38 -16.19 -7.98
C LYS A 601 -37.76 -15.82 -7.44
N ILE A 602 -38.11 -14.54 -7.43
CA ILE A 602 -39.44 -14.02 -7.00
C ILE A 602 -40.53 -14.48 -7.97
N GLY A 603 -40.28 -14.40 -9.28
CA GLY A 603 -41.22 -14.83 -10.32
C GLY A 603 -41.51 -16.32 -10.29
N GLN A 604 -40.52 -17.17 -10.01
CA GLN A 604 -40.68 -18.61 -9.86
C GLN A 604 -41.62 -18.97 -8.70
N ILE A 605 -41.68 -18.16 -7.64
CA ILE A 605 -42.59 -18.35 -6.52
C ILE A 605 -44.04 -18.04 -6.95
N GLN A 606 -44.24 -16.99 -7.75
CA GLN A 606 -45.57 -16.57 -8.22
C GLN A 606 -46.21 -17.54 -9.25
N GLY A 607 -45.38 -18.30 -9.99
CA GLY A 607 -45.84 -19.26 -10.99
C GLY A 607 -46.15 -20.66 -10.43
N THR A 608 -45.90 -20.88 -9.14
CA THR A 608 -46.18 -22.13 -8.41
C THR A 608 -47.43 -22.04 -7.54
N GLU A 609 -48.06 -20.87 -7.40
CA GLU A 609 -49.41 -20.66 -6.87
C GLU A 609 -50.44 -20.84 -7.99
#